data_bf6802db19888efc95b2e02382f527cb
#
_entry.id   bf6802db19888efc95b2e02382f527cb
#
_cell.length_a   1.000
_cell.length_b   1.000
_cell.length_c   1.000
_cell.angle_alpha   90.00
_cell.angle_beta   90.00
_cell.angle_gamma   90.00
#
_symmetry.space_group_name_H-M   'P 1'
#
loop_
_entity.id
_entity.type
_entity.pdbx_description
1 polymer ?
#
loop_
_entity_poly.entity_id
_entity_poly.type
_entity_poly.pdbx_seq_one_letter_code
_entity_poly.pdbx_strand_id
1 'polypeptide(L)'
;FGIGREDDPDSWLVPAEFNDSLHVRGTLSMARTRNPNSASSQFFICHAPQPALDHQYTVFGKVISGMDVIDQIASANTPKRENRMYQGPDGDNPFERVEMSVKIMKQSEALKD
;
A
#
# COMPACT_ATOMS: atom_id res chain seq x y z
N PHE A 1 -5.56 -7.90 -6.94
CA PHE A 1 -5.05 -6.73 -7.66
C PHE A 1 -3.67 -7.04 -8.21
N GLY A 2 -3.45 -6.70 -9.46
CA GLY A 2 -2.16 -6.84 -10.09
C GLY A 2 -1.44 -5.52 -10.22
N ILE A 3 -0.18 -5.58 -10.62
CA ILE A 3 0.58 -4.40 -11.01
C ILE A 3 0.43 -4.26 -12.53
N GLY A 4 0.13 -3.05 -13.00
CA GLY A 4 0.14 -2.75 -14.43
C GLY A 4 1.53 -2.99 -15.02
N ARG A 5 1.59 -3.37 -16.28
CA ARG A 5 2.83 -3.67 -16.98
C ARG A 5 3.03 -2.67 -18.11
N GLU A 6 4.22 -2.11 -18.18
CA GLU A 6 4.54 -1.09 -19.19
C GLU A 6 4.50 -1.64 -20.63
N ASP A 7 4.72 -2.94 -20.77
CA ASP A 7 4.73 -3.63 -22.07
C ASP A 7 3.36 -4.18 -22.48
N ASP A 8 2.32 -4.01 -21.65
CA ASP A 8 0.99 -4.52 -21.90
C ASP A 8 0.04 -3.36 -22.24
N PRO A 9 -0.45 -3.28 -23.51
CA PRO A 9 -1.33 -2.18 -23.92
C PRO A 9 -2.67 -2.15 -23.19
N ASP A 10 -3.11 -3.26 -22.60
CA ASP A 10 -4.34 -3.34 -21.83
C ASP A 10 -4.12 -3.00 -20.35
N SER A 11 -2.91 -2.73 -19.95
CA SER A 11 -2.55 -2.39 -18.57
C SER A 11 -2.84 -0.92 -18.28
N TRP A 12 -3.40 -0.64 -17.11
CA TRP A 12 -3.69 0.72 -16.68
C TRP A 12 -2.56 1.24 -15.80
N LEU A 13 -1.75 2.11 -16.37
CA LEU A 13 -0.69 2.78 -15.62
C LEU A 13 -1.13 4.20 -15.26
N VAL A 14 -0.83 4.60 -14.06
CA VAL A 14 -1.20 5.90 -13.50
C VAL A 14 0.05 6.77 -13.42
N PRO A 15 0.05 7.97 -14.01
CA PRO A 15 1.19 8.89 -13.89
C PRO A 15 1.45 9.27 -12.43
N ALA A 16 2.71 9.54 -12.11
CA ALA A 16 3.07 10.04 -10.79
C ALA A 16 2.45 11.42 -10.54
N GLU A 17 1.96 11.62 -9.33
CA GLU A 17 1.41 12.89 -8.87
C GLU A 17 2.05 13.23 -7.52
N PHE A 18 3.37 13.45 -7.53
CA PHE A 18 4.09 13.78 -6.31
C PHE A 18 3.61 15.11 -5.75
N ASN A 19 3.50 15.16 -4.43
CA ASN A 19 2.99 16.34 -3.72
C ASN A 19 3.73 16.51 -2.39
N ASP A 20 3.34 17.51 -1.61
CA ASP A 20 4.02 17.84 -0.36
C ASP A 20 3.56 17.01 0.83
N SER A 21 2.61 16.09 0.65
CA SER A 21 2.18 15.18 1.71
C SER A 21 3.28 14.20 2.07
N LEU A 22 3.57 14.08 3.36
CA LEU A 22 4.64 13.24 3.85
C LEU A 22 4.16 11.82 4.14
N HIS A 23 5.08 10.88 4.07
CA HIS A 23 4.82 9.48 4.42
C HIS A 23 4.96 9.30 5.93
N VAL A 24 3.87 9.60 6.63
CA VAL A 24 3.75 9.44 8.08
C VAL A 24 2.85 8.27 8.39
N ARG A 25 2.72 7.91 9.67
CA ARG A 25 1.82 6.83 10.09
C ARG A 25 0.39 7.10 9.59
N GLY A 26 -0.20 6.12 8.90
CA GLY A 26 -1.54 6.21 8.33
C GLY A 26 -1.60 6.73 6.90
N THR A 27 -0.49 7.12 6.30
CA THR A 27 -0.46 7.58 4.91
C THR A 27 -0.78 6.46 3.93
N LEU A 28 -1.67 6.75 2.97
CA LEU A 28 -1.97 5.89 1.84
C LEU A 28 -1.18 6.39 0.62
N SER A 29 -0.40 5.51 0.02
CA SER A 29 0.46 5.86 -1.10
C SER A 29 0.45 4.76 -2.15
N MET A 30 0.69 5.13 -3.42
CA MET A 30 0.65 4.19 -4.53
C MET A 30 1.94 3.39 -4.62
N ALA A 31 1.82 2.06 -4.69
CA ALA A 31 2.94 1.20 -5.02
C ALA A 31 3.29 1.34 -6.51
N ARG A 32 4.55 1.20 -6.83
CA ARG A 32 5.05 1.29 -8.21
C ARG A 32 6.35 0.51 -8.36
N THR A 33 6.78 0.34 -9.62
CA THR A 33 8.12 -0.15 -9.94
C THR A 33 9.13 1.02 -9.93
N ARG A 34 10.32 0.82 -10.46
CA ARG A 34 11.34 1.89 -10.55
C ARG A 34 10.87 3.06 -11.41
N ASN A 35 10.01 2.82 -12.41
CA ASN A 35 9.44 3.89 -13.22
C ASN A 35 8.40 4.66 -12.40
N PRO A 36 8.56 5.97 -12.17
CA PRO A 36 7.61 6.76 -11.40
C PRO A 36 6.17 6.74 -11.94
N ASN A 37 6.00 6.46 -13.23
CA ASN A 37 4.70 6.43 -13.90
C ASN A 37 4.16 5.01 -14.07
N SER A 38 4.59 4.06 -13.24
CA SER A 38 4.21 2.65 -13.35
C SER A 38 3.17 2.20 -12.32
N ALA A 39 2.59 3.10 -11.54
CA ALA A 39 1.52 2.76 -10.60
C ALA A 39 0.27 2.27 -11.34
N SER A 40 -0.49 1.37 -10.73
CA SER A 40 -1.77 0.92 -11.27
C SER A 40 -2.80 0.68 -10.15
N SER A 41 -2.87 -0.52 -9.61
CA SER A 41 -3.91 -0.90 -8.65
C SER A 41 -3.39 -1.17 -7.24
N GLN A 42 -2.09 -1.28 -7.05
CA GLN A 42 -1.53 -1.59 -5.73
C GLN A 42 -1.21 -0.31 -4.96
N PHE A 43 -1.50 -0.34 -3.68
CA PHE A 43 -1.17 0.75 -2.77
C PHE A 43 -0.65 0.18 -1.46
N PHE A 44 -0.08 1.04 -0.63
CA PHE A 44 0.39 0.65 0.70
C PHE A 44 -0.04 1.66 1.74
N ILE A 45 -0.04 1.23 2.99
CA ILE A 45 -0.38 2.05 4.15
C ILE A 45 0.84 2.09 5.06
N CYS A 46 1.32 3.28 5.39
CA CYS A 46 2.45 3.44 6.31
C CYS A 46 1.99 3.15 7.75
N HIS A 47 2.59 2.17 8.42
CA HIS A 47 2.36 1.94 9.84
C HIS A 47 3.36 2.69 10.73
N ALA A 48 4.39 3.26 10.13
CA ALA A 48 5.39 4.12 10.76
C ALA A 48 5.85 5.18 9.75
N PRO A 49 6.48 6.28 10.20
CA PRO A 49 7.02 7.27 9.26
C PRO A 49 8.05 6.67 8.31
N GLN A 50 7.97 7.06 7.05
CA GLN A 50 8.88 6.60 5.99
C GLN A 50 9.37 7.81 5.18
N PRO A 51 10.21 8.69 5.75
CA PRO A 51 10.60 9.93 5.08
C PRO A 51 11.39 9.72 3.79
N ALA A 52 12.05 8.57 3.63
CA ALA A 52 12.75 8.25 2.38
C ALA A 52 11.82 8.13 1.17
N LEU A 53 10.52 7.95 1.39
CA LEU A 53 9.53 7.84 0.33
C LEU A 53 8.93 9.19 -0.05
N ASP A 54 9.17 10.24 0.73
CA ASP A 54 8.58 11.56 0.49
C ASP A 54 9.04 12.10 -0.87
N HIS A 55 8.08 12.64 -1.63
CA HIS A 55 8.29 13.17 -2.99
C HIS A 55 8.76 12.11 -4.01
N GLN A 56 8.76 10.83 -3.64
CA GLN A 56 9.15 9.71 -4.51
C GLN A 56 7.98 8.78 -4.84
N TYR A 57 6.92 8.83 -4.05
CA TYR A 57 5.70 8.04 -4.21
C TYR A 57 4.49 8.93 -4.10
N THR A 58 3.42 8.57 -4.82
CA THR A 58 2.20 9.38 -4.86
C THR A 58 1.34 9.12 -3.64
N VAL A 59 1.26 10.09 -2.73
CA VAL A 59 0.33 10.07 -1.59
C VAL A 59 -1.05 10.50 -2.08
N PHE A 60 -2.08 9.72 -1.77
CA PHE A 60 -3.44 10.04 -2.19
C PHE A 60 -4.46 10.02 -1.05
N GLY A 61 -4.10 9.62 0.15
CA GLY A 61 -5.03 9.58 1.25
C GLY A 61 -4.37 9.27 2.60
N LYS A 62 -5.21 9.15 3.60
CA LYS A 62 -4.79 8.79 4.95
C LYS A 62 -5.84 7.95 5.65
N VAL A 63 -5.41 7.10 6.55
CA VAL A 63 -6.31 6.34 7.41
C VAL A 63 -6.88 7.26 8.49
N ILE A 64 -8.20 7.23 8.66
CA ILE A 64 -8.88 8.07 9.67
C ILE A 64 -9.31 7.25 10.90
N SER A 65 -9.33 5.93 10.81
CA SER A 65 -9.60 5.03 11.94
C SER A 65 -9.11 3.62 11.62
N GLY A 66 -8.90 2.79 12.64
CA GLY A 66 -8.53 1.39 12.44
C GLY A 66 -7.03 1.14 12.30
N MET A 67 -6.16 2.05 12.71
CA MET A 67 -4.71 1.83 12.65
C MET A 67 -4.24 0.64 13.49
N ASP A 68 -4.97 0.27 14.53
CA ASP A 68 -4.68 -0.93 15.31
C ASP A 68 -4.78 -2.20 14.47
N VAL A 69 -5.73 -2.27 13.54
CA VAL A 69 -5.85 -3.38 12.59
C VAL A 69 -4.65 -3.41 11.64
N ILE A 70 -4.22 -2.25 11.15
CA ILE A 70 -3.03 -2.14 10.31
C ILE A 70 -1.78 -2.63 11.04
N ASP A 71 -1.63 -2.26 12.31
CA ASP A 71 -0.52 -2.73 13.14
C ASP A 71 -0.55 -4.25 13.32
N GLN A 72 -1.72 -4.84 13.49
CA GLN A 72 -1.87 -6.30 13.60
C GLN A 72 -1.44 -7.00 12.30
N ILE A 73 -1.84 -6.47 11.15
CA ILE A 73 -1.44 -7.01 9.85
C ILE A 73 0.07 -6.89 9.66
N ALA A 74 0.64 -5.73 9.96
CA ALA A 74 2.07 -5.48 9.81
C ALA A 74 2.93 -6.35 10.72
N SER A 75 2.41 -6.76 11.87
CA SER A 75 3.11 -7.63 12.83
C SER A 75 2.80 -9.11 12.65
N ALA A 76 1.93 -9.48 11.70
CA ALA A 76 1.59 -10.87 11.43
C ALA A 76 2.84 -11.67 11.04
N ASN A 77 2.85 -12.95 11.40
CA ASN A 77 3.97 -13.82 11.07
C ASN A 77 4.03 -14.10 9.57
N THR A 78 5.23 -14.11 9.03
CA THR A 78 5.50 -14.36 7.61
C THR A 78 6.66 -15.35 7.49
N PRO A 79 6.85 -16.01 6.32
CA PRO A 79 8.00 -16.88 6.12
C PRO A 79 9.35 -16.19 6.41
N LYS A 80 9.53 -14.96 6.00
CA LYS A 80 10.76 -14.21 6.27
C LYS A 80 10.94 -13.84 7.74
N ARG A 81 9.86 -13.62 8.49
CA ARG A 81 9.94 -13.35 9.93
C ARG A 81 10.37 -14.58 10.71
N GLU A 82 9.91 -15.77 10.32
CA GLU A 82 10.33 -17.02 10.94
C GLU A 82 11.74 -17.42 10.55
N ASN A 83 12.13 -17.13 9.31
CA ASN A 83 13.45 -17.48 8.80
C ASN A 83 13.95 -16.38 7.88
N ARG A 84 14.91 -15.58 8.35
CA ARG A 84 15.49 -14.48 7.56
C ARG A 84 16.16 -14.92 6.27
N MET A 85 16.55 -16.18 6.21
CA MET A 85 17.20 -16.76 5.02
C MET A 85 16.19 -17.30 4.01
N TYR A 86 14.89 -17.17 4.28
CA TYR A 86 13.85 -17.64 3.38
C TYR A 86 13.95 -16.96 2.02
N GLN A 87 14.01 -17.75 0.95
CA GLN A 87 14.13 -17.27 -0.44
C GLN A 87 12.99 -17.79 -1.34
N GLY A 88 12.00 -18.45 -0.78
CA GLY A 88 10.83 -18.93 -1.51
C GLY A 88 9.86 -17.81 -1.86
N PRO A 89 8.72 -18.14 -2.51
CA PRO A 89 7.70 -17.16 -2.85
C PRO A 89 6.98 -16.63 -1.61
N ASP A 90 6.41 -15.42 -1.76
CA ASP A 90 5.52 -14.80 -0.76
C ASP A 90 6.13 -14.66 0.64
N GLY A 91 7.46 -14.41 0.69
CA GLY A 91 8.20 -14.31 1.96
C GLY A 91 7.71 -13.21 2.89
N ASP A 92 7.11 -12.15 2.37
CA ASP A 92 6.59 -11.02 3.14
C ASP A 92 5.08 -11.10 3.36
N ASN A 93 4.42 -12.16 2.86
CA ASN A 93 2.99 -12.33 3.05
C ASN A 93 2.71 -13.06 4.37
N PRO A 94 1.66 -12.66 5.12
CA PRO A 94 1.26 -13.41 6.31
C PRO A 94 0.93 -14.86 5.99
N PHE A 95 1.25 -15.79 6.91
CA PHE A 95 0.84 -17.18 6.76
C PHE A 95 -0.68 -17.32 6.72
N GLU A 96 -1.39 -16.55 7.55
CA GLU A 96 -2.83 -16.49 7.52
C GLU A 96 -3.29 -15.50 6.46
N ARG A 97 -4.24 -15.93 5.64
CA ARG A 97 -4.80 -15.06 4.62
C ARG A 97 -5.50 -13.84 5.25
N VAL A 98 -5.14 -12.65 4.81
CA VAL A 98 -5.80 -11.41 5.20
C VAL A 98 -6.72 -10.98 4.06
N GLU A 99 -8.02 -11.00 4.30
CA GLU A 99 -9.00 -10.58 3.32
C GLU A 99 -9.27 -9.10 3.45
N MET A 100 -9.44 -8.44 2.31
CA MET A 100 -9.74 -7.02 2.25
C MET A 100 -10.93 -6.81 1.32
N SER A 101 -11.90 -6.02 1.77
CA SER A 101 -12.95 -5.51 0.89
C SER A 101 -12.86 -3.98 0.84
N VAL A 102 -13.12 -3.43 -0.34
CA VAL A 102 -13.02 -1.99 -0.55
C VAL A 102 -14.38 -1.47 -1.01
N LYS A 103 -14.86 -0.43 -0.33
CA LYS A 103 -16.09 0.27 -0.70
C LYS A 103 -15.81 1.76 -0.79
N ILE A 104 -16.18 2.36 -1.92
CA ILE A 104 -16.05 3.80 -2.11
C ILE A 104 -17.34 4.47 -1.65
N MET A 105 -17.21 5.45 -0.75
CA MET A 105 -18.33 6.17 -0.18
C MET A 105 -18.10 7.68 -0.26
N LYS A 106 -19.19 8.45 -0.31
CA LYS A 106 -19.10 9.90 -0.15
C LYS A 106 -18.69 10.23 1.30
N GLN A 107 -17.99 11.34 1.49
CA GLN A 107 -17.52 11.74 2.82
C GLN A 107 -18.66 11.80 3.84
N SER A 108 -19.84 12.27 3.44
CA SER A 108 -21.01 12.33 4.32
C SER A 108 -21.50 10.97 4.79
N GLU A 109 -21.27 9.90 4.00
CA GLU A 109 -21.60 8.52 4.36
C GLU A 109 -20.53 7.90 5.25
N ALA A 110 -19.25 8.21 4.97
CA ALA A 110 -18.12 7.66 5.71
C ALA A 110 -18.08 8.16 7.16
N LEU A 111 -18.60 9.36 7.44
CA LEU A 111 -18.63 9.96 8.76
C LEU A 111 -19.90 9.63 9.54
N LYS A 112 -20.84 8.89 8.94
CA LYS A 112 -22.04 8.38 9.60
C LYS A 112 -21.76 7.02 10.21
N ASP A 113 -21.69 6.95 11.50
CA ASP A 113 -21.70 5.69 12.25
C ASP A 113 -22.76 5.70 13.31
#